data_f0b2a3312414b2bacb42a5148739bd97
#
_entry.id   f0b2a3312414b2bacb42a5148739bd97
#
_cell.length_a   1.000
_cell.length_b   1.000
_cell.length_c   1.000
_cell.angle_alpha   90.00
_cell.angle_beta   90.00
_cell.angle_gamma   90.00
#
_symmetry.space_group_name_H-M   'P 1'
#
loop_
_entity.id
_entity.type
_entity.pdbx_description
1 polymer ?
#
loop_
_entity_poly.entity_id
_entity_poly.type
_entity_poly.pdbx_seq_one_letter_code
_entity_poly.pdbx_strand_id
1 'polypeptide(L)'
;MKHMIQPFGIDMHKNVLTDTKSARHMNFYETDKTNAVLSVSFIPSSATEWIICYNDNNDKAEFICIGSQNKLTSLSLNIFDHYFGVRFDSIGCYFNKGCDIKTYPVNITDNIFRYEPKPESYEMQLIKDFNNSSSFKDRVALFKKFVSECKTFCPVSENIEELNSLIYSGAGTVAELSSQSGYSLRHVSRLYNEVYGIGAKDFIKMYRFQNVLAELLADPDRDNSFFIEGAGYSDQAHFQREFKTFMGITPKQYIKLIKNF
;
A
#
# COMPACT_ATOMS: atom_id res chain seq x y z
N MET A 1 -4.64 -9.44 -11.12
CA MET A 1 -3.57 -8.88 -10.28
C MET A 1 -3.75 -9.45 -8.89
N LYS A 2 -2.74 -10.12 -8.31
CA LYS A 2 -2.81 -10.53 -6.91
C LYS A 2 -2.68 -9.26 -6.06
N HIS A 3 -3.61 -9.04 -5.14
CA HIS A 3 -3.58 -7.86 -4.27
C HIS A 3 -2.36 -7.92 -3.37
N MET A 4 -1.66 -6.80 -3.23
CA MET A 4 -0.57 -6.70 -2.28
C MET A 4 -1.12 -6.79 -0.86
N ILE A 5 -0.50 -7.61 -0.02
CA ILE A 5 -0.95 -7.87 1.35
C ILE A 5 -0.57 -6.70 2.24
N GLN A 6 -1.53 -6.19 2.96
CA GLN A 6 -1.38 -5.19 4.02
C GLN A 6 -2.58 -5.25 4.97
N PRO A 7 -2.41 -4.74 6.13
CA PRO A 7 -1.23 -4.67 6.96
C PRO A 7 -1.07 -5.92 7.81
N PHE A 8 0.12 -6.14 8.34
CA PHE A 8 0.40 -7.23 9.25
C PHE A 8 -0.01 -6.86 10.69
N GLY A 9 -0.76 -7.76 11.36
CA GLY A 9 -1.09 -7.61 12.77
C GLY A 9 -2.33 -6.76 13.06
N ILE A 10 -3.26 -6.66 12.11
CA ILE A 10 -4.50 -5.95 12.36
C ILE A 10 -5.69 -6.89 12.24
N ASP A 11 -6.23 -7.30 13.38
CA ASP A 11 -7.64 -7.71 13.54
C ASP A 11 -8.60 -6.52 13.35
N MET A 12 -8.18 -5.50 12.61
CA MET A 12 -8.82 -4.19 12.57
C MET A 12 -9.85 -4.06 11.46
N HIS A 13 -9.89 -5.01 10.52
CA HIS A 13 -10.77 -4.83 9.39
C HIS A 13 -12.15 -5.36 9.66
N LYS A 14 -13.02 -4.51 10.21
CA LYS A 14 -14.44 -4.82 10.31
C LYS A 14 -15.09 -4.91 8.93
N ASN A 15 -14.67 -4.04 8.01
CA ASN A 15 -15.18 -3.98 6.66
C ASN A 15 -14.03 -3.79 5.66
N VAL A 16 -14.00 -4.59 4.61
CA VAL A 16 -13.03 -4.48 3.52
C VAL A 16 -13.77 -4.48 2.18
N LEU A 17 -13.38 -3.58 1.29
CA LEU A 17 -13.89 -3.52 -0.08
C LEU A 17 -12.75 -3.28 -1.05
N THR A 18 -12.61 -4.17 -2.02
CA THR A 18 -11.65 -4.03 -3.11
C THR A 18 -12.35 -3.51 -4.37
N ASP A 19 -11.90 -2.39 -4.89
CA ASP A 19 -12.34 -1.86 -6.16
C ASP A 19 -11.36 -2.22 -7.27
N THR A 20 -11.69 -3.29 -7.99
CA THR A 20 -10.92 -3.75 -9.16
C THR A 20 -11.35 -3.10 -10.48
N LYS A 21 -12.46 -2.34 -10.45
CA LYS A 21 -13.04 -1.72 -11.66
C LYS A 21 -12.41 -0.37 -11.98
N SER A 22 -11.84 0.31 -10.98
CA SER A 22 -11.08 1.51 -11.25
C SER A 22 -9.70 1.12 -11.79
N ALA A 23 -9.19 1.89 -12.74
CA ALA A 23 -7.83 1.72 -13.27
C ALA A 23 -6.73 1.82 -12.18
N ARG A 24 -7.10 1.99 -10.94
CA ARG A 24 -6.20 2.31 -9.82
C ARG A 24 -6.19 1.29 -8.70
N HIS A 25 -6.94 0.20 -8.79
CA HIS A 25 -6.98 -0.85 -7.78
C HIS A 25 -6.90 -0.31 -6.35
N MET A 26 -8.02 0.23 -5.87
CA MET A 26 -8.12 0.77 -4.51
C MET A 26 -8.68 -0.30 -3.58
N ASN A 27 -8.02 -0.49 -2.46
CA ASN A 27 -8.51 -1.31 -1.37
C ASN A 27 -8.93 -0.40 -0.23
N PHE A 28 -10.18 -0.51 0.19
CA PHE A 28 -10.77 0.26 1.29
C PHE A 28 -10.96 -0.66 2.48
N TYR A 29 -10.74 -0.11 3.67
CA TYR A 29 -11.03 -0.78 4.93
C TYR A 29 -11.46 0.23 6.00
N GLU A 30 -12.15 -0.25 7.01
CA GLU A 30 -12.45 0.56 8.19
C GLU A 30 -12.39 -0.29 9.45
N THR A 31 -12.15 0.38 10.56
CA THR A 31 -12.23 -0.19 11.90
C THR A 31 -12.88 0.80 12.85
N ASP A 32 -13.51 0.26 13.88
CA ASP A 32 -14.11 1.05 14.93
C ASP A 32 -13.10 1.39 16.03
N LYS A 33 -13.58 2.23 16.93
CA LYS A 33 -12.91 2.67 18.14
C LYS A 33 -12.24 1.52 18.89
N THR A 34 -10.99 1.75 19.21
CA THR A 34 -10.27 0.94 20.18
C THR A 34 -9.97 1.80 21.40
N ASN A 35 -10.08 1.20 22.60
CA ASN A 35 -9.77 1.90 23.85
C ASN A 35 -8.27 1.99 24.14
N ALA A 36 -7.43 1.65 23.15
CA ALA A 36 -5.98 1.64 23.27
C ALA A 36 -5.33 2.25 22.02
N VAL A 37 -4.11 2.73 22.17
CA VAL A 37 -3.28 3.15 21.04
C VAL A 37 -3.06 1.96 20.12
N LEU A 38 -3.46 2.10 18.87
CA LEU A 38 -3.27 1.09 17.85
C LEU A 38 -1.85 1.15 17.29
N SER A 39 -1.16 0.03 17.35
CA SER A 39 0.10 -0.15 16.62
C SER A 39 -0.16 -0.92 15.34
N VAL A 40 0.12 -0.30 14.21
CA VAL A 40 -0.08 -0.86 12.88
C VAL A 40 1.27 -1.10 12.24
N SER A 41 1.48 -2.27 11.65
CA SER A 41 2.71 -2.57 10.93
C SER A 41 2.44 -2.70 9.44
N PHE A 42 3.16 -1.91 8.65
CA PHE A 42 3.08 -1.90 7.18
C PHE A 42 4.17 -2.78 6.59
N ILE A 43 3.72 -3.76 5.81
CA ILE A 43 4.60 -4.66 5.07
C ILE A 43 5.20 -3.92 3.88
N PRO A 44 6.47 -4.13 3.54
CA PRO A 44 7.09 -3.52 2.38
C PRO A 44 6.28 -3.68 1.11
N SER A 45 5.98 -2.56 0.47
CA SER A 45 5.22 -2.54 -0.77
C SER A 45 5.42 -1.22 -1.52
N SER A 46 5.18 -1.24 -2.83
CA SER A 46 5.15 -0.04 -3.67
C SER A 46 3.84 0.75 -3.55
N ALA A 47 2.88 0.25 -2.79
CA ALA A 47 1.60 0.91 -2.59
C ALA A 47 1.74 2.16 -1.72
N THR A 48 0.85 3.12 -1.95
CA THR A 48 0.63 4.26 -1.06
C THR A 48 -0.64 4.02 -0.28
N GLU A 49 -0.67 4.39 0.99
CA GLU A 49 -1.82 4.19 1.85
C GLU A 49 -2.21 5.47 2.57
N TRP A 50 -3.50 5.65 2.77
CA TRP A 50 -4.06 6.73 3.54
C TRP A 50 -4.91 6.18 4.66
N ILE A 51 -4.69 6.69 5.86
CA ILE A 51 -5.53 6.44 7.01
C ILE A 51 -6.16 7.77 7.43
N ILE A 52 -7.47 7.81 7.43
CA ILE A 52 -8.27 8.94 7.88
C ILE A 52 -8.83 8.57 9.25
N CYS A 53 -8.39 9.29 10.27
CA CYS A 53 -8.81 9.12 11.65
C CYS A 53 -9.71 10.28 12.03
N TYR A 54 -10.88 10.01 12.65
CA TYR A 54 -11.83 11.08 12.98
C TYR A 54 -12.77 10.69 14.12
N ASN A 55 -13.35 11.71 14.76
CA ASN A 55 -14.33 11.57 15.83
C ASN A 55 -15.74 11.86 15.37
N ASP A 56 -16.73 11.32 16.08
CA ASP A 56 -18.17 11.49 15.81
C ASP A 56 -18.63 12.94 15.80
N ASN A 57 -18.04 13.78 16.63
CA ASN A 57 -18.43 15.20 16.81
C ASN A 57 -17.78 16.18 15.82
N ASN A 58 -17.01 15.69 14.86
CA ASN A 58 -16.25 16.49 13.86
C ASN A 58 -15.25 17.49 14.47
N ASP A 59 -14.85 17.31 15.72
CA ASP A 59 -13.94 18.23 16.41
C ASP A 59 -12.47 17.94 16.11
N LYS A 60 -12.17 16.69 15.77
CA LYS A 60 -10.81 16.23 15.54
C LYS A 60 -10.74 15.22 14.40
N ALA A 61 -9.79 15.45 13.52
CA ALA A 61 -9.43 14.51 12.46
C ALA A 61 -7.92 14.56 12.18
N GLU A 62 -7.36 13.43 11.80
CA GLU A 62 -5.98 13.29 11.36
C GLU A 62 -5.94 12.50 10.05
N PHE A 63 -5.19 12.99 9.09
CA PHE A 63 -4.87 12.28 7.86
C PHE A 63 -3.43 11.79 7.93
N ILE A 64 -3.23 10.51 7.66
CA ILE A 64 -1.93 9.86 7.68
C ILE A 64 -1.68 9.30 6.29
N CYS A 65 -0.64 9.82 5.63
CA CYS A 65 -0.21 9.34 4.33
C CYS A 65 1.06 8.52 4.48
N ILE A 66 1.02 7.29 4.04
CA ILE A 66 2.12 6.33 4.11
C ILE A 66 2.56 6.05 2.68
N GLY A 67 3.81 6.38 2.37
CA GLY A 67 4.39 6.12 1.06
C GLY A 67 4.80 4.67 0.86
N SER A 68 5.39 4.38 -0.29
CA SER A 68 6.04 3.09 -0.56
C SER A 68 7.02 2.76 0.55
N GLN A 69 6.99 1.54 1.07
CA GLN A 69 7.85 1.12 2.17
C GLN A 69 8.83 0.03 1.70
N ASN A 70 10.12 0.24 1.92
CA ASN A 70 11.18 -0.72 1.59
C ASN A 70 11.44 -1.75 2.68
N LYS A 71 10.92 -1.52 3.89
CA LYS A 71 11.05 -2.40 5.07
C LYS A 71 9.79 -2.33 5.91
N LEU A 72 9.61 -3.33 6.78
CA LEU A 72 8.53 -3.33 7.75
C LEU A 72 8.57 -2.05 8.58
N THR A 73 7.50 -1.30 8.56
CA THR A 73 7.37 -0.02 9.26
C THR A 73 6.20 -0.09 10.21
N SER A 74 6.41 0.27 11.47
CA SER A 74 5.36 0.31 12.48
C SER A 74 4.94 1.75 12.75
N LEU A 75 3.64 1.94 12.95
CA LEU A 75 3.01 3.22 13.18
C LEU A 75 2.07 3.10 14.38
N SER A 76 2.19 4.01 15.33
CA SER A 76 1.20 4.16 16.40
C SER A 76 0.15 5.18 15.98
N LEU A 77 -1.11 4.79 16.00
CA LEU A 77 -2.25 5.66 15.72
C LEU A 77 -2.74 6.28 17.02
N ASN A 78 -3.07 7.58 16.98
CA ASN A 78 -3.76 8.24 18.08
C ASN A 78 -5.17 7.65 18.26
N ILE A 79 -5.75 7.85 19.43
CA ILE A 79 -7.11 7.36 19.73
C ILE A 79 -8.13 8.26 19.05
N PHE A 80 -8.91 7.66 18.14
CA PHE A 80 -10.04 8.26 17.46
C PHE A 80 -11.26 7.32 17.54
N ASP A 81 -12.43 7.82 17.20
CA ASP A 81 -13.65 7.00 17.17
C ASP A 81 -13.69 6.11 15.93
N HIS A 82 -13.13 6.59 14.80
CA HIS A 82 -13.15 5.89 13.52
C HIS A 82 -11.81 5.98 12.81
N TYR A 83 -11.53 4.91 12.06
CA TYR A 83 -10.37 4.79 11.17
C TYR A 83 -10.84 4.27 9.81
N PHE A 84 -10.66 5.07 8.78
CA PHE A 84 -10.96 4.70 7.40
C PHE A 84 -9.67 4.68 6.60
N GLY A 85 -9.30 3.52 6.06
CA GLY A 85 -8.10 3.35 5.27
C GLY A 85 -8.41 3.18 3.78
N VAL A 86 -7.53 3.73 2.96
CA VAL A 86 -7.51 3.47 1.54
C VAL A 86 -6.09 3.21 1.06
N ARG A 87 -5.91 2.10 0.39
CA ARG A 87 -4.66 1.69 -0.20
C ARG A 87 -4.75 1.74 -1.71
N PHE A 88 -3.76 2.32 -2.32
CA PHE A 88 -3.60 2.43 -3.76
C PHE A 88 -2.50 1.47 -4.20
N ASP A 89 -2.88 0.34 -4.79
CA ASP A 89 -1.94 -0.71 -5.23
C ASP A 89 -1.15 -0.33 -6.47
N SER A 90 -1.70 0.56 -7.28
CA SER A 90 -1.01 1.18 -8.40
C SER A 90 -0.77 2.64 -8.08
N ILE A 91 0.46 2.99 -8.06
CA ILE A 91 1.11 4.28 -8.03
C ILE A 91 0.31 5.52 -7.67
N GLY A 92 0.90 6.21 -6.71
CA GLY A 92 0.92 7.67 -6.65
C GLY A 92 -0.43 8.32 -6.57
N CYS A 93 -1.06 8.23 -5.42
CA CYS A 93 -2.00 9.25 -5.07
C CYS A 93 -1.25 10.55 -4.83
N TYR A 94 -1.37 11.50 -5.75
CA TYR A 94 -0.96 12.86 -5.48
C TYR A 94 -2.18 13.67 -5.11
N PHE A 95 -2.02 14.61 -4.21
CA PHE A 95 -2.99 15.67 -4.02
C PHE A 95 -2.44 16.94 -4.66
N ASN A 96 -3.15 17.48 -5.60
CA ASN A 96 -2.79 18.73 -6.25
C ASN A 96 -3.95 19.72 -6.15
N LYS A 97 -3.64 20.98 -5.83
CA LYS A 97 -4.51 22.15 -5.75
C LYS A 97 -5.71 22.05 -4.78
N GLY A 98 -5.57 22.70 -3.66
CA GLY A 98 -6.62 22.89 -2.65
C GLY A 98 -6.47 22.01 -1.43
N CYS A 99 -5.75 20.91 -1.52
CA CYS A 99 -5.28 20.16 -0.36
C CYS A 99 -3.91 20.69 0.04
N ASP A 100 -3.65 20.83 1.33
CA ASP A 100 -2.37 21.32 1.86
C ASP A 100 -1.20 20.36 1.56
N ILE A 101 -1.47 19.19 0.97
CA ILE A 101 -0.47 18.17 0.69
C ILE A 101 -0.09 18.17 -0.79
N LYS A 102 1.15 18.55 -1.06
CA LYS A 102 1.85 18.27 -2.31
C LYS A 102 2.73 17.05 -2.10
N THR A 103 2.17 15.85 -2.16
CA THR A 103 2.94 14.62 -1.97
C THR A 103 3.13 13.91 -3.29
N TYR A 104 4.38 13.83 -3.73
CA TYR A 104 4.80 12.92 -4.80
C TYR A 104 5.25 11.60 -4.17
N PRO A 105 5.06 10.42 -4.78
CA PRO A 105 5.53 9.15 -4.23
C PRO A 105 6.99 9.14 -3.84
N VAL A 106 7.83 9.81 -4.62
CA VAL A 106 9.27 9.98 -4.36
C VAL A 106 9.52 10.69 -3.03
N ASN A 107 8.70 11.68 -2.68
CA ASN A 107 8.88 12.47 -1.46
C ASN A 107 8.40 11.75 -0.20
N ILE A 108 7.59 10.71 -0.34
CA ILE A 108 7.01 9.97 0.78
C ILE A 108 7.48 8.51 0.86
N THR A 109 8.39 8.09 -0.02
CA THR A 109 8.99 6.76 0.07
C THR A 109 9.74 6.60 1.39
N ASP A 110 9.48 5.51 2.11
CA ASP A 110 9.96 5.25 3.48
C ASP A 110 9.61 6.34 4.51
N ASN A 111 8.61 7.19 4.20
CA ASN A 111 8.13 8.24 5.07
C ASN A 111 6.64 8.11 5.36
N ILE A 112 6.26 8.70 6.48
CA ILE A 112 4.88 8.82 6.94
C ILE A 112 4.61 10.28 7.23
N PHE A 113 3.60 10.83 6.59
CA PHE A 113 3.12 12.19 6.84
C PHE A 113 1.84 12.16 7.65
N ARG A 114 1.77 13.03 8.65
CA ARG A 114 0.56 13.28 9.43
C ARG A 114 0.20 14.75 9.36
N TYR A 115 -1.08 15.03 9.21
CA TYR A 115 -1.57 16.39 9.30
C TYR A 115 -3.00 16.43 9.80
N GLU A 116 -3.33 17.51 10.48
CA GLU A 116 -4.69 17.83 10.88
C GLU A 116 -5.29 18.77 9.81
N PRO A 117 -6.43 18.42 9.22
CA PRO A 117 -7.04 19.24 8.18
C PRO A 117 -7.60 20.54 8.77
N LYS A 118 -7.52 21.63 8.00
CA LYS A 118 -8.09 22.91 8.42
C LYS A 118 -9.63 22.83 8.47
N PRO A 119 -10.30 23.57 9.39
CA PRO A 119 -11.75 23.48 9.58
C PRO A 119 -12.60 23.70 8.31
N GLU A 120 -12.11 24.51 7.37
CA GLU A 120 -12.81 24.86 6.13
C GLU A 120 -12.29 24.09 4.90
N SER A 121 -11.47 23.07 5.11
CA SER A 121 -10.87 22.28 4.02
C SER A 121 -11.87 21.27 3.45
N TYR A 122 -11.57 20.79 2.24
CA TYR A 122 -12.34 19.70 1.62
C TYR A 122 -12.22 18.40 2.42
N GLU A 123 -11.12 18.20 3.11
CA GLU A 123 -10.91 17.05 3.99
C GLU A 123 -11.84 17.08 5.19
N MET A 124 -12.06 18.24 5.82
CA MET A 124 -13.01 18.37 6.91
C MET A 124 -14.46 18.24 6.42
N GLN A 125 -14.76 18.65 5.19
CA GLN A 125 -16.06 18.38 4.60
C GLN A 125 -16.27 16.86 4.40
N LEU A 126 -15.23 16.15 3.93
CA LEU A 126 -15.28 14.68 3.80
C LEU A 126 -15.57 14.01 5.16
N ILE A 127 -14.95 14.48 6.26
CA ILE A 127 -15.20 13.94 7.60
C ILE A 127 -16.66 14.15 8.01
N LYS A 128 -17.21 15.35 7.78
CA LYS A 128 -18.64 15.63 8.05
C LYS A 128 -19.55 14.70 7.23
N ASP A 129 -19.21 14.48 5.97
CA ASP A 129 -19.96 13.58 5.10
C ASP A 129 -19.85 12.11 5.56
N PHE A 130 -18.68 11.69 6.06
CA PHE A 130 -18.48 10.37 6.65
C PHE A 130 -19.35 10.16 7.89
N ASN A 131 -19.40 11.13 8.81
CA ASN A 131 -20.20 11.04 10.03
C ASN A 131 -21.72 11.07 9.72
N ASN A 132 -22.12 11.68 8.62
CA ASN A 132 -23.51 11.67 8.16
C ASN A 132 -23.87 10.42 7.33
N SER A 133 -22.91 9.59 6.98
CA SER A 133 -23.13 8.39 6.18
C SER A 133 -23.61 7.22 7.02
N SER A 134 -24.46 6.36 6.44
CA SER A 134 -25.03 5.21 7.14
C SER A 134 -24.25 3.92 6.98
N SER A 135 -23.34 3.83 6.01
CA SER A 135 -22.63 2.58 5.73
C SER A 135 -21.19 2.80 5.26
N PHE A 136 -20.38 1.75 5.39
CA PHE A 136 -19.05 1.73 4.82
C PHE A 136 -19.03 1.95 3.29
N LYS A 137 -20.02 1.39 2.58
CA LYS A 137 -20.14 1.59 1.13
C LYS A 137 -20.39 3.06 0.77
N ASP A 138 -21.16 3.77 1.59
CA ASP A 138 -21.39 5.20 1.39
C ASP A 138 -20.12 5.99 1.60
N ARG A 139 -19.34 5.68 2.65
CA ARG A 139 -18.03 6.30 2.90
C ARG A 139 -17.04 6.06 1.76
N VAL A 140 -17.01 4.85 1.20
CA VAL A 140 -16.21 4.55 0.00
C VAL A 140 -16.65 5.40 -1.20
N ALA A 141 -17.97 5.57 -1.41
CA ALA A 141 -18.48 6.41 -2.50
C ALA A 141 -18.12 7.88 -2.31
N LEU A 142 -18.25 8.39 -1.08
CA LEU A 142 -17.86 9.76 -0.70
C LEU A 142 -16.36 10.00 -0.90
N PHE A 143 -15.52 9.07 -0.49
CA PHE A 143 -14.10 9.17 -0.72
C PHE A 143 -13.75 9.20 -2.21
N LYS A 144 -14.37 8.34 -3.02
CA LYS A 144 -14.17 8.35 -4.48
C LYS A 144 -14.58 9.67 -5.11
N LYS A 145 -15.71 10.25 -4.66
CA LYS A 145 -16.17 11.57 -5.08
C LYS A 145 -15.16 12.64 -4.69
N PHE A 146 -14.74 12.68 -3.42
CA PHE A 146 -13.71 13.59 -2.92
C PHE A 146 -12.45 13.56 -3.79
N VAL A 147 -11.95 12.37 -4.06
CA VAL A 147 -10.78 12.17 -4.91
C VAL A 147 -10.99 12.69 -6.34
N SER A 148 -12.16 12.47 -6.92
CA SER A 148 -12.46 12.94 -8.29
C SER A 148 -12.59 14.45 -8.38
N GLU A 149 -13.15 15.08 -7.36
CA GLU A 149 -13.36 16.55 -7.29
C GLU A 149 -12.05 17.29 -7.01
N CYS A 150 -11.20 16.74 -6.19
CA CYS A 150 -9.89 17.33 -5.88
C CYS A 150 -8.91 17.33 -7.06
N LYS A 151 -9.27 16.77 -8.22
CA LYS A 151 -8.47 16.68 -9.46
C LYS A 151 -7.01 16.27 -9.24
N THR A 152 -6.80 15.34 -8.34
CA THR A 152 -5.56 15.12 -7.63
C THR A 152 -4.80 13.88 -8.04
N PHE A 153 -5.28 13.17 -9.05
CA PHE A 153 -4.58 11.99 -9.55
C PHE A 153 -3.76 12.36 -10.79
N CYS A 154 -2.45 12.22 -10.69
CA CYS A 154 -1.66 12.03 -11.89
C CYS A 154 -1.94 10.63 -12.43
N PRO A 155 -2.33 10.48 -13.69
CA PRO A 155 -2.38 9.17 -14.31
C PRO A 155 -0.96 8.58 -14.30
N VAL A 156 -0.88 7.30 -14.04
CA VAL A 156 0.34 6.53 -14.29
C VAL A 156 0.68 6.69 -15.76
N SER A 157 1.94 6.89 -16.08
CA SER A 157 2.33 6.90 -17.48
C SER A 157 2.14 5.50 -18.08
N GLU A 158 1.63 5.42 -19.32
CA GLU A 158 1.43 4.16 -20.04
C GLU A 158 2.71 3.30 -20.04
N ASN A 159 3.87 3.93 -20.09
CA ASN A 159 5.17 3.26 -20.05
C ASN A 159 5.41 2.47 -18.76
N ILE A 160 4.96 2.99 -17.62
CA ILE A 160 5.07 2.27 -16.33
C ILE A 160 4.04 1.16 -16.25
N GLU A 161 2.84 1.36 -16.76
CA GLU A 161 1.82 0.30 -16.81
C GLU A 161 2.30 -0.88 -17.66
N GLU A 162 2.93 -0.60 -18.81
CA GLU A 162 3.56 -1.61 -19.65
C GLU A 162 4.65 -2.37 -18.87
N LEU A 163 5.61 -1.67 -18.26
CA LEU A 163 6.68 -2.28 -17.49
C LEU A 163 6.15 -3.12 -16.31
N ASN A 164 5.14 -2.63 -15.60
CA ASN A 164 4.50 -3.39 -14.52
C ASN A 164 3.81 -4.64 -15.04
N SER A 165 3.17 -4.56 -16.20
CA SER A 165 2.53 -5.72 -16.85
C SER A 165 3.55 -6.81 -17.17
N LEU A 166 4.76 -6.44 -17.60
CA LEU A 166 5.85 -7.38 -17.82
C LEU A 166 6.30 -8.06 -16.52
N ILE A 167 6.42 -7.31 -15.42
CA ILE A 167 6.75 -7.90 -14.10
C ILE A 167 5.64 -8.86 -13.66
N TYR A 168 4.37 -8.47 -13.83
CA TYR A 168 3.22 -9.32 -13.46
C TYR A 168 3.13 -10.58 -14.32
N SER A 169 3.66 -10.52 -15.54
CA SER A 169 3.77 -11.67 -16.46
C SER A 169 5.02 -12.52 -16.24
N GLY A 170 5.90 -12.14 -15.30
CA GLY A 170 7.03 -12.97 -14.89
C GLY A 170 8.43 -12.40 -15.15
N ALA A 171 8.57 -11.17 -15.67
CA ALA A 171 9.88 -10.54 -15.79
C ALA A 171 10.50 -10.35 -14.40
N GLY A 172 11.55 -11.09 -14.09
CA GLY A 172 12.20 -11.16 -12.79
C GLY A 172 13.44 -10.28 -12.64
N THR A 173 13.88 -9.62 -13.72
CA THR A 173 15.09 -8.79 -13.75
C THR A 173 14.91 -7.50 -14.56
N VAL A 174 15.70 -6.48 -14.24
CA VAL A 174 15.70 -5.22 -15.01
C VAL A 174 16.17 -5.44 -16.44
N ALA A 175 17.04 -6.42 -16.65
CA ALA A 175 17.52 -6.79 -17.99
C ALA A 175 16.40 -7.39 -18.86
N GLU A 176 15.55 -8.22 -18.28
CA GLU A 176 14.36 -8.76 -18.96
C GLU A 176 13.36 -7.65 -19.28
N LEU A 177 13.09 -6.74 -18.33
CA LEU A 177 12.26 -5.56 -18.59
C LEU A 177 12.78 -4.72 -19.75
N SER A 178 14.07 -4.45 -19.76
CA SER A 178 14.75 -3.71 -20.84
C SER A 178 14.61 -4.43 -22.19
N SER A 179 14.83 -5.73 -22.20
CA SER A 179 14.76 -6.54 -23.43
C SER A 179 13.33 -6.63 -23.98
N GLN A 180 12.34 -6.81 -23.11
CA GLN A 180 10.93 -7.02 -23.51
C GLN A 180 10.22 -5.70 -23.89
N SER A 181 10.55 -4.59 -23.22
CA SER A 181 9.95 -3.29 -23.48
C SER A 181 10.65 -2.48 -24.57
N GLY A 182 11.89 -2.86 -24.91
CA GLY A 182 12.73 -2.05 -25.80
C GLY A 182 13.36 -0.79 -25.14
N TYR A 183 13.07 -0.54 -23.85
CA TYR A 183 13.67 0.57 -23.12
C TYR A 183 15.08 0.24 -22.65
N SER A 184 15.98 1.24 -22.62
CA SER A 184 17.30 1.03 -22.01
C SER A 184 17.20 0.81 -20.50
N LEU A 185 18.16 0.08 -19.91
CA LEU A 185 18.26 -0.12 -18.46
C LEU A 185 18.19 1.19 -17.67
N ARG A 186 18.84 2.23 -18.18
CA ARG A 186 18.84 3.57 -17.57
C ARG A 186 17.44 4.19 -17.59
N HIS A 187 16.71 4.04 -18.69
CA HIS A 187 15.35 4.56 -18.84
C HIS A 187 14.39 3.85 -17.90
N VAL A 188 14.43 2.51 -17.85
CA VAL A 188 13.64 1.71 -16.89
C VAL A 188 13.91 2.17 -15.46
N SER A 189 15.18 2.25 -15.05
CA SER A 189 15.54 2.68 -13.70
C SER A 189 15.06 4.10 -13.39
N ARG A 190 15.15 5.03 -14.34
CA ARG A 190 14.67 6.40 -14.16
C ARG A 190 13.15 6.45 -13.97
N LEU A 191 12.39 5.74 -14.80
CA LEU A 191 10.93 5.69 -14.68
C LEU A 191 10.47 5.20 -13.31
N TYR A 192 11.07 4.09 -12.80
CA TYR A 192 10.72 3.58 -11.47
C TYR A 192 11.08 4.56 -10.35
N ASN A 193 12.24 5.19 -10.41
CA ASN A 193 12.62 6.20 -9.43
C ASN A 193 11.71 7.44 -9.46
N GLU A 194 11.32 7.92 -10.64
CA GLU A 194 10.42 9.06 -10.79
C GLU A 194 9.03 8.78 -10.25
N VAL A 195 8.55 7.57 -10.46
CA VAL A 195 7.17 7.21 -10.15
C VAL A 195 7.03 6.61 -8.75
N TYR A 196 7.92 5.71 -8.35
CA TYR A 196 7.82 4.99 -7.08
C TYR A 196 8.81 5.46 -6.02
N GLY A 197 9.79 6.28 -6.38
CA GLY A 197 10.89 6.65 -5.49
C GLY A 197 11.85 5.50 -5.17
N ILE A 198 11.71 4.35 -5.86
CA ILE A 198 12.56 3.16 -5.71
C ILE A 198 13.02 2.69 -7.08
N GLY A 199 14.17 1.99 -7.13
CA GLY A 199 14.66 1.43 -8.38
C GLY A 199 13.83 0.24 -8.85
N ALA A 200 13.82 -0.02 -10.18
CA ALA A 200 13.11 -1.15 -10.77
C ALA A 200 13.50 -2.51 -10.14
N LYS A 201 14.77 -2.68 -9.77
CA LYS A 201 15.24 -3.89 -9.09
C LYS A 201 14.56 -4.11 -7.74
N ASP A 202 14.40 -3.06 -6.96
CA ASP A 202 13.78 -3.15 -5.63
C ASP A 202 12.26 -3.31 -5.74
N PHE A 203 11.65 -2.70 -6.75
CA PHE A 203 10.24 -2.95 -7.08
C PHE A 203 9.99 -4.43 -7.43
N ILE A 204 10.82 -5.04 -8.30
CA ILE A 204 10.72 -6.47 -8.65
C ILE A 204 10.86 -7.36 -7.42
N LYS A 205 11.85 -7.08 -6.54
CA LYS A 205 12.02 -7.81 -5.28
C LYS A 205 10.79 -7.69 -4.38
N MET A 206 10.26 -6.48 -4.24
CA MET A 206 9.06 -6.24 -3.44
C MET A 206 7.84 -6.97 -3.97
N TYR A 207 7.64 -6.94 -5.30
CA TYR A 207 6.56 -7.68 -5.94
C TYR A 207 6.69 -9.19 -5.72
N ARG A 208 7.90 -9.74 -5.92
CA ARG A 208 8.21 -11.15 -5.63
C ARG A 208 7.90 -11.50 -4.17
N PHE A 209 8.38 -10.69 -3.24
CA PHE A 209 8.15 -10.87 -1.80
C PHE A 209 6.66 -10.86 -1.45
N GLN A 210 5.88 -9.93 -1.99
CA GLN A 210 4.43 -9.85 -1.79
C GLN A 210 3.69 -11.10 -2.32
N ASN A 211 4.14 -11.66 -3.45
CA ASN A 211 3.59 -12.92 -3.96
C ASN A 211 3.85 -14.08 -2.99
N VAL A 212 5.06 -14.17 -2.44
CA VAL A 212 5.39 -15.20 -1.44
C VAL A 212 4.55 -15.04 -0.17
N LEU A 213 4.34 -13.82 0.31
CA LEU A 213 3.46 -13.59 1.45
C LEU A 213 2.03 -14.04 1.17
N ALA A 214 1.52 -13.79 -0.05
CA ALA A 214 0.19 -14.24 -0.44
C ALA A 214 0.07 -15.77 -0.41
N GLU A 215 1.07 -16.46 -0.89
CA GLU A 215 1.10 -17.94 -0.87
C GLU A 215 1.23 -18.48 0.57
N LEU A 216 2.08 -17.88 1.42
CA LEU A 216 2.23 -18.27 2.83
C LEU A 216 0.93 -18.07 3.62
N LEU A 217 0.17 -17.00 3.34
CA LEU A 217 -1.12 -16.77 3.98
C LEU A 217 -2.20 -17.75 3.49
N ALA A 218 -2.15 -18.10 2.21
CA ALA A 218 -3.09 -19.06 1.63
C ALA A 218 -2.86 -20.48 2.13
N ASP A 219 -1.60 -20.88 2.36
CA ASP A 219 -1.21 -22.21 2.84
C ASP A 219 0.05 -22.12 3.71
N PRO A 220 -0.12 -21.86 5.03
CA PRO A 220 1.01 -21.74 5.97
C PRO A 220 1.78 -23.06 6.21
N ASP A 221 1.24 -24.19 5.79
CA ASP A 221 1.86 -25.52 5.93
C ASP A 221 2.62 -25.97 4.68
N ARG A 222 2.56 -25.16 3.61
CA ARG A 222 3.26 -25.48 2.36
C ARG A 222 4.78 -25.53 2.55
N ASP A 223 5.42 -26.49 1.86
CA ASP A 223 6.86 -26.63 1.91
C ASP A 223 7.56 -25.38 1.33
N ASN A 224 8.59 -24.90 2.03
CA ASN A 224 9.37 -23.74 1.62
C ASN A 224 10.10 -23.94 0.27
N SER A 225 10.36 -25.16 -0.16
CA SER A 225 10.95 -25.46 -1.48
C SER A 225 10.11 -24.91 -2.63
N PHE A 226 8.77 -24.93 -2.49
CA PHE A 226 7.85 -24.40 -3.47
C PHE A 226 8.04 -22.89 -3.72
N PHE A 227 8.33 -22.12 -2.67
CA PHE A 227 8.53 -20.67 -2.80
C PHE A 227 9.85 -20.31 -3.49
N ILE A 228 10.82 -21.23 -3.47
CA ILE A 228 12.12 -21.01 -4.09
C ILE A 228 12.01 -21.14 -5.60
N GLU A 229 11.44 -22.24 -6.07
CA GLU A 229 11.35 -22.55 -7.50
C GLU A 229 10.34 -21.63 -8.24
N GLY A 230 9.16 -21.40 -7.64
CA GLY A 230 8.10 -20.63 -8.27
C GLY A 230 8.25 -19.11 -8.18
N ALA A 231 9.01 -18.61 -7.20
CA ALA A 231 9.11 -17.17 -6.93
C ALA A 231 10.42 -16.53 -7.46
N GLY A 232 11.29 -17.28 -8.15
CA GLY A 232 12.52 -16.72 -8.74
C GLY A 232 13.64 -16.44 -7.74
N TYR A 233 13.69 -17.18 -6.63
CA TYR A 233 14.86 -17.21 -5.74
C TYR A 233 15.88 -18.25 -6.22
N SER A 234 17.17 -17.93 -6.11
CA SER A 234 18.22 -18.86 -6.51
C SER A 234 18.35 -20.07 -5.58
N ASP A 235 18.06 -19.88 -4.31
CA ASP A 235 18.19 -20.89 -3.26
C ASP A 235 17.44 -20.47 -1.97
N GLN A 236 17.31 -21.40 -1.03
CA GLN A 236 16.65 -21.18 0.26
C GLN A 236 17.33 -20.08 1.10
N ALA A 237 18.63 -19.97 1.03
CA ALA A 237 19.36 -18.96 1.80
C ALA A 237 19.10 -17.55 1.25
N HIS A 238 18.97 -17.41 -0.08
CA HIS A 238 18.58 -16.16 -0.72
C HIS A 238 17.17 -15.75 -0.28
N PHE A 239 16.20 -16.66 -0.36
CA PHE A 239 14.83 -16.44 0.13
C PHE A 239 14.80 -16.00 1.58
N GLN A 240 15.45 -16.71 2.49
CA GLN A 240 15.47 -16.40 3.91
C GLN A 240 16.10 -15.04 4.21
N ARG A 241 17.20 -14.68 3.52
CA ARG A 241 17.84 -13.38 3.69
C ARG A 241 16.95 -12.25 3.21
N GLU A 242 16.35 -12.37 2.02
CA GLU A 242 15.47 -11.33 1.47
C GLU A 242 14.21 -11.17 2.33
N PHE A 243 13.58 -12.28 2.74
CA PHE A 243 12.42 -12.25 3.64
C PHE A 243 12.75 -11.54 4.97
N LYS A 244 13.86 -11.89 5.59
CA LYS A 244 14.29 -11.24 6.84
C LYS A 244 14.63 -9.77 6.65
N THR A 245 15.16 -9.37 5.50
CA THR A 245 15.42 -7.97 5.17
C THR A 245 14.12 -7.17 5.14
N PHE A 246 13.07 -7.71 4.53
CA PHE A 246 11.78 -7.05 4.44
C PHE A 246 10.98 -7.07 5.74
N MET A 247 10.90 -8.22 6.41
CA MET A 247 10.03 -8.42 7.57
C MET A 247 10.71 -8.27 8.93
N GLY A 248 12.04 -8.17 8.99
CA GLY A 248 12.79 -8.18 10.24
C GLY A 248 12.83 -9.56 10.94
N ILE A 249 12.01 -10.52 10.51
CA ILE A 249 11.88 -11.88 11.05
C ILE A 249 12.06 -12.92 9.95
N THR A 250 12.33 -14.17 10.34
CA THR A 250 12.47 -15.29 9.38
C THR A 250 11.09 -15.78 8.89
N PRO A 251 11.01 -16.44 7.71
CA PRO A 251 9.78 -17.09 7.23
C PRO A 251 9.15 -18.02 8.28
N LYS A 252 9.96 -18.81 8.97
CA LYS A 252 9.49 -19.72 10.02
C LYS A 252 8.85 -18.99 11.21
N GLN A 253 9.43 -17.85 11.62
CA GLN A 253 8.85 -17.01 12.67
C GLN A 253 7.54 -16.38 12.20
N TYR A 254 7.48 -15.92 10.95
CA TYR A 254 6.27 -15.37 10.37
C TYR A 254 5.14 -16.41 10.30
N ILE A 255 5.42 -17.63 9.80
CA ILE A 255 4.44 -18.73 9.75
C ILE A 255 3.91 -19.05 11.15
N LYS A 256 4.78 -19.07 12.17
CA LYS A 256 4.35 -19.28 13.55
C LYS A 256 3.41 -18.18 14.05
N LEU A 257 3.65 -16.93 13.65
CA LEU A 257 2.77 -15.82 14.01
C LEU A 257 1.40 -15.96 13.36
N ILE A 258 1.32 -16.17 12.05
CA ILE A 258 0.02 -16.27 11.34
C ILE A 258 -0.82 -17.49 11.73
N LYS A 259 -0.20 -18.56 12.24
CA LYS A 259 -0.93 -19.75 12.76
C LYS A 259 -1.52 -19.55 14.16
N ASN A 260 -1.08 -18.52 14.86
CA ASN A 260 -1.57 -18.20 16.22
C ASN A 260 -2.66 -17.10 16.21
N PHE A 261 -3.00 -16.58 15.04
CA PHE A 261 -4.13 -15.70 14.79
C PHE A 261 -5.30 -16.47 14.17
#